data_93be82daf35df510dd0b6a82211152a0
#
_entry.id   93be82daf35df510dd0b6a82211152a0
#
_cell.length_a   1.000
_cell.length_b   1.000
_cell.length_c   1.000
_cell.angle_alpha   90.00
_cell.angle_beta   90.00
_cell.angle_gamma   90.00
#
_symmetry.space_group_name_H-M   'P 1'
#
loop_
_entity.id
_entity.type
_entity.pdbx_description
1 polymer ?
#
loop_
_entity_poly.entity_id
_entity_poly.type
_entity_poly.pdbx_seq_one_letter_code
_entity_poly.pdbx_strand_id
1 'polypeptide(L)'
;MIKELGYCQGIENYSRYLSGRNEGDPPPCLLDYIPDNAILFIDESHVTVPQIGGMYKGDRSRKETLVEYGFRLKSALDNRPLRFDEFESITPATIYVSATPGKYEENTAEKVIELSLIHI
;
A
#
# COMPACT_ATOMS: atom_id res chain seq x y z
N MET A 1 -25.50 16.69 -2.43
CA MET A 1 -25.03 15.61 -1.53
C MET A 1 -23.93 16.07 -0.57
N ILE A 2 -22.85 16.65 -1.04
CA ILE A 2 -21.73 17.07 -0.16
C ILE A 2 -22.18 18.12 0.87
N LYS A 3 -23.00 19.09 0.48
CA LYS A 3 -23.51 20.14 1.38
C LYS A 3 -24.41 19.58 2.49
N GLU A 4 -25.17 18.53 2.20
CA GLU A 4 -26.16 17.96 3.13
C GLU A 4 -25.55 16.88 4.03
N LEU A 5 -24.72 15.99 3.47
CA LEU A 5 -24.17 14.82 4.16
C LEU A 5 -22.71 14.97 4.57
N GLY A 6 -22.03 15.99 4.05
CA GLY A 6 -20.59 16.20 4.31
C GLY A 6 -19.66 15.28 3.51
N TYR A 7 -20.20 14.39 2.68
CA TYR A 7 -19.40 13.51 1.84
C TYR A 7 -20.12 13.15 0.54
N CYS A 8 -19.38 12.58 -0.40
CA CYS A 8 -19.93 12.04 -1.63
C CYS A 8 -19.23 10.71 -1.93
N GLN A 9 -20.01 9.68 -2.19
CA GLN A 9 -19.47 8.37 -2.51
C GLN A 9 -18.65 8.42 -3.78
N GLY A 10 -17.43 7.85 -3.76
CA GLY A 10 -16.52 7.85 -4.89
C GLY A 10 -15.62 9.08 -4.99
N ILE A 11 -15.80 10.09 -4.13
CA ILE A 11 -14.98 11.32 -4.14
C ILE A 11 -13.50 11.01 -3.86
N GLU A 12 -13.20 9.91 -3.17
CA GLU A 12 -11.84 9.47 -2.87
C GLU A 12 -11.01 9.25 -4.14
N ASN A 13 -11.65 8.93 -5.26
CA ASN A 13 -10.98 8.80 -6.56
C ASN A 13 -10.33 10.10 -7.03
N TYR A 14 -10.75 11.24 -6.47
CA TYR A 14 -10.31 12.56 -6.87
C TYR A 14 -9.62 13.31 -5.72
N SER A 15 -9.07 12.58 -4.75
CA SER A 15 -8.42 13.13 -3.56
C SER A 15 -7.22 14.01 -3.88
N ARG A 16 -6.58 13.83 -5.04
CA ARG A 16 -5.45 14.67 -5.48
C ARG A 16 -5.79 16.17 -5.41
N TYR A 17 -6.97 16.55 -5.86
CA TYR A 17 -7.38 17.94 -5.87
C TYR A 17 -7.62 18.52 -4.47
N LEU A 18 -7.99 17.67 -3.52
CA LEU A 18 -8.26 18.06 -2.15
C LEU A 18 -6.99 18.05 -1.28
N SER A 19 -6.04 17.18 -1.59
CA SER A 19 -4.79 17.02 -0.82
C SER A 19 -3.64 17.90 -1.33
N GLY A 20 -3.82 18.58 -2.46
CA GLY A 20 -2.77 19.44 -3.05
C GLY A 20 -1.59 18.65 -3.64
N ARG A 21 -1.77 17.38 -3.93
CA ARG A 21 -0.71 16.55 -4.51
C ARG A 21 -0.62 16.72 -6.02
N ASN A 22 0.55 16.38 -6.59
CA ASN A 22 0.80 16.47 -8.01
C ASN A 22 0.21 15.26 -8.76
N GLU A 23 0.05 15.42 -10.07
CA GLU A 23 -0.37 14.34 -10.94
C GLU A 23 0.59 13.14 -10.82
N GLY A 24 0.04 11.95 -10.64
CA GLY A 24 0.80 10.72 -10.49
C GLY A 24 1.23 10.38 -9.07
N ASP A 25 1.17 11.34 -8.14
CA ASP A 25 1.49 11.07 -6.74
C ASP A 25 0.40 10.22 -6.07
N PRO A 26 0.77 9.27 -5.21
CA PRO A 26 -0.23 8.52 -4.47
C PRO A 26 -0.91 9.39 -3.42
N PRO A 27 -2.14 9.04 -2.99
CA PRO A 27 -2.78 9.73 -1.87
C PRO A 27 -2.03 9.44 -0.57
N PRO A 28 -2.24 10.25 0.49
CA PRO A 28 -1.71 9.94 1.81
C PRO A 28 -2.15 8.54 2.25
N CYS A 29 -1.23 7.74 2.74
CA CYS A 29 -1.52 6.40 3.24
C CYS A 29 -1.17 6.29 4.73
N LEU A 30 -1.55 5.18 5.35
CA LEU A 30 -1.32 4.95 6.77
C LEU A 30 0.15 5.13 7.16
N LEU A 31 1.07 4.68 6.31
CA LEU A 31 2.50 4.76 6.58
C LEU A 31 3.03 6.20 6.66
N ASP A 32 2.36 7.14 5.99
CA ASP A 32 2.74 8.56 6.07
C ASP A 32 2.52 9.15 7.47
N TYR A 33 1.66 8.54 8.27
CA TYR A 33 1.32 9.00 9.63
C TYR A 33 2.12 8.30 10.72
N ILE A 34 2.98 7.35 10.36
CA ILE A 34 3.79 6.59 11.32
C ILE A 34 5.08 7.35 11.60
N PRO A 35 5.49 7.50 12.89
CA PRO A 35 6.78 8.15 13.24
C PRO A 35 7.97 7.39 12.65
N ASP A 36 9.06 8.10 12.36
CA ASP A 36 10.27 7.49 11.79
C ASP A 36 10.93 6.45 12.69
N ASN A 37 10.72 6.57 14.01
CA ASN A 37 11.26 5.62 14.99
C ASN A 37 10.33 4.46 15.31
N ALA A 38 9.28 4.27 14.53
CA ALA A 38 8.37 3.14 14.68
C ALA A 38 9.00 1.84 14.16
N ILE A 39 8.43 0.71 14.57
CA ILE A 39 8.78 -0.60 14.05
C ILE A 39 7.55 -1.19 13.39
N LEU A 40 7.70 -1.65 12.16
CA LEU A 40 6.63 -2.27 11.41
C LEU A 40 6.74 -3.79 11.52
N PHE A 41 5.67 -4.44 11.99
CA PHE A 41 5.56 -5.89 12.00
C PHE A 41 4.68 -6.32 10.85
N ILE A 42 5.19 -7.14 9.96
CA ILE A 42 4.42 -7.71 8.84
C ILE A 42 4.15 -9.17 9.16
N ASP A 43 2.92 -9.45 9.57
CA ASP A 43 2.48 -10.82 9.87
C ASP A 43 2.16 -11.57 8.57
N GLU A 44 2.39 -12.87 8.58
CA GLU A 44 2.23 -13.71 7.39
C GLU A 44 2.93 -13.09 6.17
N SER A 45 4.18 -12.66 6.36
CA SER A 45 4.92 -11.86 5.38
C SER A 45 5.07 -12.56 4.02
N HIS A 46 5.14 -13.90 4.01
CA HIS A 46 5.22 -14.66 2.76
C HIS A 46 4.00 -14.46 1.83
N VAL A 47 2.85 -14.04 2.40
CA VAL A 47 1.63 -13.69 1.66
C VAL A 47 1.49 -12.18 1.53
N THR A 48 1.71 -11.44 2.61
CA THR A 48 1.50 -9.99 2.68
C THR A 48 2.41 -9.22 1.72
N VAL A 49 3.70 -9.56 1.68
CA VAL A 49 4.66 -8.85 0.81
C VAL A 49 4.31 -8.99 -0.67
N PRO A 50 4.02 -10.20 -1.22
CA PRO A 50 3.56 -10.31 -2.59
C PRO A 50 2.25 -9.59 -2.87
N GLN A 51 1.32 -9.54 -1.92
CA GLN A 51 0.07 -8.79 -2.06
C GLN A 51 0.34 -7.30 -2.23
N ILE A 52 1.19 -6.72 -1.41
CA ILE A 52 1.58 -5.31 -1.52
C ILE A 52 2.21 -5.05 -2.90
N GLY A 53 3.07 -5.94 -3.38
CA GLY A 53 3.71 -5.81 -4.68
C GLY A 53 2.73 -5.87 -5.86
N GLY A 54 1.61 -6.57 -5.71
CA GLY A 54 0.62 -6.72 -6.77
C GLY A 54 -0.50 -5.66 -6.78
N MET A 55 -0.68 -4.91 -5.72
CA MET A 55 -1.81 -3.99 -5.56
C MET A 55 -1.84 -2.89 -6.61
N TYR A 56 -0.70 -2.28 -6.90
CA TYR A 56 -0.62 -1.18 -7.86
C TYR A 56 -1.05 -1.62 -9.27
N LYS A 57 -0.53 -2.72 -9.76
CA LYS A 57 -0.82 -3.20 -11.11
C LYS A 57 -2.30 -3.58 -11.27
N GLY A 58 -2.87 -4.25 -10.28
CA GLY A 58 -4.28 -4.62 -10.29
C GLY A 58 -5.21 -3.42 -10.32
N ASP A 59 -4.95 -2.43 -9.46
CA ASP A 59 -5.71 -1.18 -9.42
C ASP A 59 -5.56 -0.40 -10.73
N ARG A 60 -4.35 -0.27 -11.22
CA ARG A 60 -4.03 0.46 -12.45
C ARG A 60 -4.76 -0.14 -13.65
N SER A 61 -4.69 -1.45 -13.81
CA SER A 61 -5.36 -2.14 -14.91
C SER A 61 -6.87 -1.91 -14.91
N ARG A 62 -7.49 -2.03 -13.74
CA ARG A 62 -8.92 -1.79 -13.59
C ARG A 62 -9.31 -0.36 -13.93
N LYS A 63 -8.58 0.61 -13.40
CA LYS A 63 -8.88 2.04 -13.60
C LYS A 63 -8.60 2.51 -15.03
N GLU A 64 -7.58 2.01 -15.67
CA GLU A 64 -7.33 2.31 -17.09
C GLU A 64 -8.51 1.89 -17.95
N THR A 65 -9.08 0.73 -17.70
CA THR A 65 -10.29 0.28 -18.39
C THR A 65 -11.47 1.22 -18.13
N LEU A 66 -11.69 1.62 -16.87
CA LEU A 66 -12.79 2.53 -16.52
C LEU A 66 -12.62 3.91 -17.16
N VAL A 67 -11.40 4.41 -17.25
CA VAL A 67 -11.11 5.69 -17.91
C VAL A 67 -11.31 5.59 -19.43
N GLU A 68 -10.84 4.50 -20.04
CA GLU A 68 -10.96 4.27 -21.47
C GLU A 68 -12.42 4.26 -21.92
N TYR A 69 -13.31 3.65 -21.15
CA TYR A 69 -14.74 3.55 -21.46
C TYR A 69 -15.57 4.70 -20.87
N GLY A 70 -14.94 5.71 -20.29
CA GLY A 70 -15.61 6.93 -19.83
C GLY A 70 -16.32 6.84 -18.48
N PHE A 71 -16.12 5.77 -17.71
CA PHE A 71 -16.72 5.62 -16.38
C PHE A 71 -15.97 6.40 -15.28
N ARG A 72 -14.73 6.80 -15.55
CA ARG A 72 -13.92 7.61 -14.63
C ARG A 72 -13.13 8.65 -15.40
N LEU A 73 -12.81 9.77 -14.73
CA LEU A 73 -11.89 10.76 -15.28
C LEU A 73 -10.45 10.25 -15.13
N LYS A 74 -9.56 10.76 -15.98
CA LYS A 74 -8.14 10.37 -15.97
C LYS A 74 -7.48 10.56 -14.60
N SER A 75 -7.88 11.59 -13.85
CA SER A 75 -7.35 11.85 -12.51
C SER A 75 -7.70 10.77 -11.47
N ALA A 76 -8.64 9.88 -11.75
CA ALA A 76 -8.90 8.74 -10.88
C ALA A 76 -7.71 7.78 -10.81
N LEU A 77 -6.82 7.80 -11.79
CA LEU A 77 -5.58 7.02 -11.78
C LEU A 77 -4.63 7.46 -10.66
N ASP A 78 -4.78 8.68 -10.16
CA ASP A 78 -3.91 9.21 -9.09
C ASP A 78 -4.35 8.73 -7.70
N ASN A 79 -5.58 8.27 -7.56
CA ASN A 79 -6.03 7.59 -6.34
C ASN A 79 -5.63 6.11 -6.43
N ARG A 80 -4.40 5.82 -6.12
CA ARG A 80 -3.78 4.52 -6.33
C ARG A 80 -3.06 4.03 -5.08
N PRO A 81 -2.90 2.70 -4.93
CA PRO A 81 -2.01 2.19 -3.90
C PRO A 81 -0.55 2.52 -4.22
N LEU A 82 0.30 2.36 -3.22
CA LEU A 82 1.74 2.54 -3.41
C LEU A 82 2.29 1.46 -4.36
N ARG A 83 3.26 1.84 -5.18
CA ARG A 83 4.12 0.87 -5.84
C ARG A 83 5.05 0.26 -4.80
N PHE A 84 5.58 -0.92 -5.09
CA PHE A 84 6.42 -1.62 -4.14
C PHE A 84 7.69 -0.85 -3.76
N ASP A 85 8.30 -0.18 -4.73
CA ASP A 85 9.47 0.68 -4.48
C ASP A 85 9.16 1.86 -3.57
N GLU A 86 7.97 2.46 -3.73
CA GLU A 86 7.49 3.52 -2.84
C GLU A 86 7.25 2.99 -1.43
N PHE A 87 6.65 1.81 -1.31
CA PHE A 87 6.45 1.15 -0.03
C PHE A 87 7.79 0.92 0.68
N GLU A 88 8.78 0.38 0.00
CA GLU A 88 10.10 0.14 0.58
C GLU A 88 10.77 1.43 1.06
N SER A 89 10.57 2.53 0.34
CA SER A 89 11.22 3.81 0.67
C SER A 89 10.66 4.49 1.90
N ILE A 90 9.40 4.22 2.27
CA ILE A 90 8.74 4.90 3.40
C ILE A 90 8.55 4.02 4.63
N THR A 91 8.85 2.72 4.54
CA THR A 91 8.73 1.82 5.68
C THR A 91 9.84 2.06 6.70
N PRO A 92 9.49 2.07 8.02
CA PRO A 92 10.50 2.11 9.08
C PRO A 92 11.20 0.75 9.22
N ALA A 93 11.97 0.58 10.28
CA ALA A 93 12.54 -0.73 10.62
C ALA A 93 11.43 -1.79 10.63
N THR A 94 11.65 -2.88 9.94
CA THR A 94 10.61 -3.88 9.67
C THR A 94 10.99 -5.25 10.21
N ILE A 95 10.01 -5.92 10.82
CA ILE A 95 10.12 -7.31 11.28
C ILE A 95 9.11 -8.14 10.49
N TYR A 96 9.61 -9.12 9.77
CA TYR A 96 8.79 -10.06 9.01
C TYR A 96 8.49 -11.27 9.86
N VAL A 97 7.21 -11.60 10.01
CA VAL A 97 6.75 -12.75 10.80
C VAL A 97 6.12 -13.75 9.84
N SER A 98 6.66 -14.96 9.80
CA SER A 98 6.13 -16.03 8.93
C SER A 98 6.66 -17.40 9.38
N ALA A 99 5.82 -18.41 9.28
CA ALA A 99 6.25 -19.80 9.44
C ALA A 99 7.01 -20.31 8.21
N THR A 100 6.77 -19.69 7.05
CA THR A 100 7.38 -20.07 5.77
C THR A 100 7.86 -18.80 5.03
N PRO A 101 8.96 -18.17 5.47
CA PRO A 101 9.46 -16.95 4.86
C PRO A 101 9.69 -17.11 3.36
N GLY A 102 9.37 -16.07 2.60
CA GLY A 102 9.59 -16.04 1.16
C GLY A 102 10.98 -15.53 0.80
N LYS A 103 11.26 -15.51 -0.50
CA LYS A 103 12.57 -15.05 -1.01
C LYS A 103 12.87 -13.61 -0.67
N TYR A 104 11.85 -12.75 -0.64
CA TYR A 104 12.03 -11.34 -0.32
C TYR A 104 12.57 -11.17 1.10
N GLU A 105 11.95 -11.84 2.07
CA GLU A 105 12.38 -11.78 3.48
C GLU A 105 13.80 -12.33 3.65
N GLU A 106 14.09 -13.47 3.02
CA GLU A 106 15.42 -14.10 3.08
C GLU A 106 16.51 -13.20 2.51
N ASN A 107 16.22 -12.49 1.43
CA ASN A 107 17.19 -11.63 0.76
C ASN A 107 17.33 -10.24 1.41
N THR A 108 16.31 -9.77 2.11
CA THR A 108 16.24 -8.40 2.65
C THR A 108 16.57 -8.35 4.13
N ALA A 109 16.19 -9.37 4.91
CA ALA A 109 16.41 -9.39 6.34
C ALA A 109 17.88 -9.52 6.69
N GLU A 110 18.35 -8.70 7.63
CA GLU A 110 19.72 -8.75 8.13
C GLU A 110 19.95 -9.93 9.07
N LYS A 111 18.89 -10.36 9.77
CA LYS A 111 18.94 -11.43 10.76
C LYS A 111 17.66 -12.25 10.74
N VAL A 112 17.81 -13.57 10.87
CA VAL A 112 16.69 -14.50 10.98
C VAL A 112 16.71 -15.13 12.36
N ILE A 113 15.53 -15.13 13.01
CA ILE A 113 15.34 -15.78 14.33
C ILE A 113 14.24 -16.81 14.17
N GLU A 114 14.54 -18.06 14.56
CA GLU A 114 13.56 -19.13 14.56
C GLU A 114 13.09 -19.39 15.99
N LEU A 115 11.76 -19.43 16.16
CA LEU A 115 11.14 -19.78 17.42
C LEU A 115 10.40 -21.10 17.25
N SER A 116 10.62 -22.03 18.19
CA SER A 116 9.97 -23.32 18.17
C SER A 116 9.29 -23.60 19.52
N LEU A 117 8.06 -24.11 19.45
CA LEU A 117 7.29 -24.53 20.60
C LEU A 117 7.39 -26.03 20.87
N ILE A 118 8.22 -26.75 20.11
CA ILE A 118 8.34 -28.22 20.18
C ILE A 118 8.98 -28.69 21.49
N HIS A 119 9.73 -27.85 22.15
CA HIS A 119 10.51 -28.21 23.34
C HIS A 119 9.85 -27.86 24.68
N ILE A 120 8.57 -27.68 24.66
CA ILE A 120 7.78 -27.41 25.86
C ILE A 120 7.52 -28.71 26.59
#